data_fb9f4fea0535b17547a6749bd6d1e150
#
_entry.id   fb9f4fea0535b17547a6749bd6d1e150
#
_cell.length_a   1.000
_cell.length_b   1.000
_cell.length_c   1.000
_cell.angle_alpha   90.00
_cell.angle_beta   90.00
_cell.angle_gamma   90.00
#
_symmetry.space_group_name_H-M   'P 1'
#
loop_
_entity.id
_entity.type
_entity.pdbx_description
1 polymer ?
#
loop_
_entity_poly.entity_id
_entity_poly.type
_entity_poly.pdbx_seq_one_letter_code
_entity_poly.pdbx_strand_id
1 'polypeptide(L)'
;MFIPASTLTAIRRDAVEALVRATKLRHHYDSRRQENKDATYTSATLTYADNVANHLARQFYADHGVKHIEEAMETCNNPKTGDILMTTRFCLRREYGRCLRTPEGQKWQSDLLLTSGNISMSVEFDCRNCQMLLRHM
;
A
#
# COMPACT_ATOMS: atom_id res chain seq x y z
N MET A 1 16.09 -0.94 -50.33
CA MET A 1 15.04 0.06 -50.02
C MET A 1 15.44 0.73 -48.70
N PHE A 2 15.65 2.03 -48.71
CA PHE A 2 16.06 2.80 -47.51
C PHE A 2 14.81 3.41 -46.87
N ILE A 3 14.60 3.16 -45.60
CA ILE A 3 13.48 3.77 -44.81
C ILE A 3 14.12 4.77 -43.85
N PRO A 4 13.76 6.06 -43.94
CA PRO A 4 14.27 7.06 -43.02
C PRO A 4 13.86 6.75 -41.54
N ALA A 5 14.75 7.05 -40.59
CA ALA A 5 14.48 6.84 -39.17
C ALA A 5 13.24 7.64 -38.66
N SER A 6 12.98 8.79 -39.24
CA SER A 6 11.79 9.59 -38.97
C SER A 6 10.49 8.86 -39.30
N THR A 7 10.47 8.12 -40.43
CA THR A 7 9.31 7.32 -40.84
C THR A 7 9.06 6.16 -39.87
N LEU A 8 10.13 5.47 -39.45
CA LEU A 8 10.02 4.39 -38.45
C LEU A 8 9.50 4.93 -37.09
N THR A 9 9.97 6.11 -36.72
CA THR A 9 9.51 6.76 -35.47
C THR A 9 8.03 7.14 -35.55
N ALA A 10 7.57 7.65 -36.70
CA ALA A 10 6.16 7.98 -36.92
C ALA A 10 5.29 6.72 -36.85
N ILE A 11 5.65 5.66 -37.59
CA ILE A 11 4.91 4.38 -37.56
C ILE A 11 4.80 3.82 -36.14
N ARG A 12 5.91 3.85 -35.37
CA ARG A 12 5.91 3.38 -33.99
C ARG A 12 4.94 4.20 -33.12
N ARG A 13 4.95 5.52 -33.26
CA ARG A 13 4.05 6.42 -32.51
C ARG A 13 2.60 6.11 -32.83
N ASP A 14 2.26 6.04 -34.11
CA ASP A 14 0.92 5.75 -34.58
C ASP A 14 0.42 4.39 -34.09
N ALA A 15 1.27 3.37 -34.13
CA ALA A 15 0.97 2.03 -33.63
C ALA A 15 0.68 2.04 -32.11
N VAL A 16 1.49 2.76 -31.32
CA VAL A 16 1.29 2.87 -29.88
C VAL A 16 0.00 3.63 -29.57
N GLU A 17 -0.28 4.73 -30.27
CA GLU A 17 -1.53 5.49 -30.10
C GLU A 17 -2.75 4.65 -30.47
N ALA A 18 -2.69 3.90 -31.57
CA ALA A 18 -3.75 2.98 -31.96
C ALA A 18 -3.99 1.88 -30.92
N LEU A 19 -2.90 1.30 -30.37
CA LEU A 19 -2.99 0.29 -29.31
C LEU A 19 -3.63 0.87 -28.05
N VAL A 20 -3.19 2.05 -27.59
CA VAL A 20 -3.78 2.71 -26.40
C VAL A 20 -5.26 3.00 -26.61
N ARG A 21 -5.63 3.50 -27.80
CA ARG A 21 -7.03 3.75 -28.15
C ARG A 21 -7.87 2.47 -28.15
N ALA A 22 -7.37 1.41 -28.78
CA ALA A 22 -8.04 0.11 -28.81
C ALA A 22 -8.21 -0.48 -27.41
N THR A 23 -7.19 -0.38 -26.56
CA THR A 23 -7.25 -0.85 -25.17
C THR A 23 -8.30 -0.11 -24.37
N LYS A 24 -8.35 1.23 -24.50
CA LYS A 24 -9.38 2.05 -23.82
C LYS A 24 -10.81 1.70 -24.27
N LEU A 25 -11.01 1.49 -25.57
CA LEU A 25 -12.32 1.13 -26.12
C LEU A 25 -12.77 -0.28 -25.71
N ARG A 26 -11.82 -1.19 -25.48
CA ARG A 26 -12.12 -2.56 -25.04
C ARG A 26 -12.27 -2.70 -23.54
N HIS A 27 -11.88 -1.67 -22.78
CA HIS A 27 -12.01 -1.71 -21.34
C HIS A 27 -13.49 -1.66 -20.92
N HIS A 28 -13.92 -2.74 -20.31
CA HIS A 28 -15.26 -2.81 -19.74
C HIS A 28 -15.21 -2.32 -18.30
N TYR A 29 -15.92 -1.25 -18.02
CA TYR A 29 -16.09 -0.75 -16.66
C TYR A 29 -17.28 -1.48 -16.03
N ASP A 30 -17.04 -2.08 -14.86
CA ASP A 30 -18.14 -2.64 -14.10
C ASP A 30 -19.16 -1.56 -13.74
N SER A 31 -20.43 -1.88 -13.89
CA SER A 31 -21.48 -0.97 -13.44
C SER A 31 -21.49 -0.91 -11.91
N ARG A 32 -21.56 0.30 -11.36
CA ARG A 32 -21.70 0.50 -9.91
C ARG A 32 -22.99 -0.18 -9.44
N ARG A 33 -22.87 -1.07 -8.46
CA ARG A 33 -24.06 -1.65 -7.81
C ARG A 33 -24.77 -0.57 -7.01
N GLN A 34 -26.07 -0.73 -6.83
CA GLN A 34 -26.85 0.12 -5.96
C GLN A 34 -26.31 -0.03 -4.52
N GLU A 35 -26.12 1.08 -3.84
CA GLU A 35 -25.64 1.11 -2.47
C GLU A 35 -26.67 0.50 -1.52
N ASN A 36 -26.25 -0.41 -0.67
CA ASN A 36 -27.05 -0.92 0.41
C ASN A 36 -26.80 -0.06 1.66
N LYS A 37 -27.70 0.85 1.93
CA LYS A 37 -27.60 1.78 3.09
C LYS A 37 -27.75 1.10 4.45
N ASP A 38 -28.31 -0.09 4.46
CA ASP A 38 -28.51 -0.87 5.68
C ASP A 38 -27.34 -1.81 5.97
N ALA A 39 -26.30 -1.80 5.12
CA ALA A 39 -25.13 -2.60 5.34
C ALA A 39 -24.36 -2.07 6.55
N THR A 40 -24.03 -2.94 7.49
CA THR A 40 -23.19 -2.62 8.65
C THR A 40 -21.76 -3.03 8.41
N TYR A 41 -20.81 -2.22 8.87
CA TYR A 41 -19.40 -2.58 8.82
C TYR A 41 -19.09 -3.68 9.86
N THR A 42 -18.10 -4.52 9.57
CA THR A 42 -17.80 -5.71 10.39
C THR A 42 -17.21 -5.40 11.77
N SER A 43 -16.65 -4.20 11.96
CA SER A 43 -16.06 -3.74 13.21
C SER A 43 -16.72 -2.46 13.68
N ALA A 44 -16.99 -2.37 14.99
CA ALA A 44 -17.48 -1.14 15.61
C ALA A 44 -16.36 -0.12 15.90
N THR A 45 -15.10 -0.52 15.74
CA THR A 45 -13.92 0.31 16.02
C THR A 45 -12.93 0.22 14.86
N LEU A 46 -12.45 1.36 14.40
CA LEU A 46 -11.35 1.49 13.46
C LEU A 46 -10.15 2.14 14.12
N THR A 47 -8.98 1.61 13.84
CA THR A 47 -7.70 2.11 14.34
C THR A 47 -7.03 3.01 13.32
N TYR A 48 -5.95 3.66 13.69
CA TYR A 48 -5.15 4.44 12.74
C TYR A 48 -4.66 3.63 11.53
N ALA A 49 -4.51 2.29 11.68
CA ALA A 49 -4.10 1.39 10.60
C ALA A 49 -5.15 1.23 9.49
N ASP A 50 -6.41 1.55 9.79
CA ASP A 50 -7.51 1.55 8.81
C ASP A 50 -7.50 2.78 7.90
N ASN A 51 -6.62 3.72 8.18
CA ASN A 51 -6.28 4.89 7.37
C ASN A 51 -7.47 5.78 6.99
N VAL A 52 -8.31 6.09 7.98
CA VAL A 52 -9.46 6.99 7.79
C VAL A 52 -8.99 8.44 7.90
N ALA A 53 -8.51 9.00 6.79
CA ALA A 53 -7.80 10.28 6.74
C ALA A 53 -8.69 11.50 6.42
N ASN A 54 -9.96 11.32 6.03
CA ASN A 54 -10.83 12.42 5.65
C ASN A 54 -12.25 12.29 6.23
N HIS A 55 -12.96 13.43 6.25
CA HIS A 55 -14.30 13.50 6.85
C HIS A 55 -15.35 12.66 6.11
N LEU A 56 -15.25 12.51 4.78
CA LEU A 56 -16.21 11.70 4.01
C LEU A 56 -16.06 10.22 4.31
N ALA A 57 -14.82 9.73 4.40
CA ALA A 57 -14.55 8.35 4.82
C ALA A 57 -15.04 8.12 6.26
N ARG A 58 -14.79 9.07 7.19
CA ARG A 58 -15.27 8.99 8.56
C ARG A 58 -16.79 8.93 8.62
N GLN A 59 -17.47 9.77 7.86
CA GLN A 59 -18.92 9.78 7.77
C GLN A 59 -19.45 8.44 7.22
N PHE A 60 -18.86 7.95 6.13
CA PHE A 60 -19.22 6.66 5.54
C PHE A 60 -19.18 5.52 6.58
N TYR A 61 -18.10 5.40 7.33
CA TYR A 61 -17.98 4.37 8.35
C TYR A 61 -18.96 4.57 9.51
N ALA A 62 -19.21 5.82 9.92
CA ALA A 62 -20.19 6.12 10.97
C ALA A 62 -21.61 5.75 10.52
N ASP A 63 -21.98 6.06 9.27
CA ASP A 63 -23.28 5.69 8.69
C ASP A 63 -23.47 4.18 8.61
N HIS A 64 -22.36 3.41 8.55
CA HIS A 64 -22.34 1.95 8.52
C HIS A 64 -22.08 1.31 9.91
N GLY A 65 -22.30 2.06 10.99
CA GLY A 65 -22.34 1.54 12.36
C GLY A 65 -21.01 1.52 13.11
N VAL A 66 -19.94 2.12 12.56
CA VAL A 66 -18.67 2.28 13.28
C VAL A 66 -18.81 3.38 14.33
N LYS A 67 -18.51 3.05 15.60
CA LYS A 67 -18.68 3.96 16.73
C LYS A 67 -17.43 4.72 17.12
N HIS A 68 -16.28 4.11 16.91
CA HIS A 68 -14.97 4.69 17.24
C HIS A 68 -14.05 4.63 16.04
N ILE A 69 -13.48 5.79 15.64
CA ILE A 69 -12.59 5.91 14.51
C ILE A 69 -11.39 6.74 14.95
N GLU A 70 -10.23 6.10 15.07
CA GLU A 70 -8.97 6.78 15.31
C GLU A 70 -8.54 7.62 14.10
N GLU A 71 -7.72 8.62 14.36
CA GLU A 71 -7.13 9.44 13.31
C GLU A 71 -6.07 8.65 12.55
N ALA A 72 -6.06 8.80 11.22
CA ALA A 72 -5.05 8.17 10.38
C ALA A 72 -3.65 8.69 10.69
N MET A 73 -2.63 7.85 10.57
CA MET A 73 -1.25 8.22 10.86
C MET A 73 -0.75 9.40 10.02
N GLU A 74 -1.20 9.51 8.77
CA GLU A 74 -0.81 10.60 7.87
C GLU A 74 -1.41 11.97 8.24
N THR A 75 -2.49 11.98 9.02
CA THR A 75 -3.11 13.21 9.55
C THR A 75 -2.74 13.45 11.01
N CYS A 76 -2.16 12.45 11.68
CA CYS A 76 -1.72 12.54 13.05
C CYS A 76 -0.41 13.36 13.14
N ASN A 77 -0.45 14.47 13.88
CA ASN A 77 0.71 15.35 14.01
C ASN A 77 1.74 14.86 15.05
N ASN A 78 1.45 13.80 15.78
CA ASN A 78 2.30 13.33 16.87
C ASN A 78 2.29 11.80 17.01
N PRO A 79 2.98 11.07 16.12
CA PRO A 79 3.12 9.62 16.24
C PRO A 79 3.87 9.28 17.54
N LYS A 80 3.44 8.23 18.20
CA LYS A 80 4.07 7.73 19.43
C LYS A 80 5.13 6.69 19.10
N THR A 81 6.13 6.59 19.96
CA THR A 81 7.12 5.50 19.86
C THR A 81 6.43 4.14 19.84
N GLY A 82 6.77 3.34 18.86
CA GLY A 82 6.16 2.03 18.62
C GLY A 82 5.00 2.00 17.64
N ASP A 83 4.44 3.14 17.24
CA ASP A 83 3.40 3.20 16.23
C ASP A 83 3.89 2.65 14.88
N ILE A 84 3.05 1.90 14.19
CA ILE A 84 3.37 1.36 12.87
C ILE A 84 3.19 2.45 11.83
N LEU A 85 4.31 2.89 11.23
CA LEU A 85 4.31 3.88 10.16
C LEU A 85 4.07 3.27 8.79
N MET A 86 4.51 2.02 8.60
CA MET A 86 4.35 1.30 7.33
C MET A 86 4.26 -0.20 7.56
N THR A 87 3.38 -0.83 6.80
CA THR A 87 3.31 -2.29 6.67
C THR A 87 3.59 -2.66 5.21
N THR A 88 4.53 -3.54 4.97
CA THR A 88 4.88 -3.98 3.62
C THR A 88 5.05 -5.50 3.53
N ARG A 89 4.70 -6.07 2.38
CA ARG A 89 4.99 -7.47 2.06
C ARG A 89 6.40 -7.68 1.49
N PHE A 90 7.08 -6.60 1.11
CA PHE A 90 8.50 -6.64 0.80
C PHE A 90 9.27 -6.84 2.10
N CYS A 91 10.08 -7.88 2.16
CA CYS A 91 10.83 -8.24 3.37
C CYS A 91 12.33 -8.22 3.08
N LEU A 92 13.06 -7.30 3.69
CA LEU A 92 14.52 -7.17 3.53
C LEU A 92 15.25 -8.46 3.84
N ARG A 93 14.87 -9.17 4.91
CA ARG A 93 15.51 -10.46 5.25
C ARG A 93 15.34 -11.49 4.16
N ARG A 94 14.18 -11.54 3.52
CA ARG A 94 13.92 -12.46 2.41
C ARG A 94 14.77 -12.13 1.19
N GLU A 95 14.87 -10.86 0.85
CA GLU A 95 15.68 -10.39 -0.30
C GLU A 95 17.16 -10.70 -0.12
N TYR A 96 17.67 -10.64 1.09
CA TYR A 96 19.05 -11.01 1.40
C TYR A 96 19.26 -12.50 1.72
N GLY A 97 18.28 -13.36 1.45
CA GLY A 97 18.36 -14.81 1.75
C GLY A 97 18.44 -15.14 3.25
N ARG A 98 18.00 -14.21 4.11
CA ARG A 98 18.05 -14.31 5.58
C ARG A 98 16.67 -14.42 6.21
N CYS A 99 15.74 -15.07 5.51
CA CYS A 99 14.38 -15.28 6.03
C CYS A 99 14.40 -16.03 7.36
N LEU A 100 13.72 -15.51 8.39
CA LEU A 100 13.66 -16.13 9.72
C LEU A 100 12.98 -17.51 9.74
N ARG A 101 12.27 -17.88 8.66
CA ARG A 101 11.69 -19.21 8.50
C ARG A 101 12.69 -20.26 8.00
N THR A 102 13.92 -19.84 7.66
CA THR A 102 14.99 -20.74 7.23
C THR A 102 16.05 -20.89 8.32
N PRO A 103 16.74 -22.05 8.41
CA PRO A 103 17.80 -22.26 9.38
C PRO A 103 18.94 -21.20 9.28
N GLU A 104 19.25 -20.79 8.06
CA GLU A 104 20.27 -19.76 7.80
C GLU A 104 19.84 -18.38 8.33
N GLY A 105 18.56 -18.02 8.13
CA GLY A 105 18.01 -16.77 8.61
C GLY A 105 17.91 -16.68 10.13
N GLN A 106 17.62 -17.79 10.80
CA GLN A 106 17.55 -17.85 12.27
C GLN A 106 18.89 -17.57 12.96
N LYS A 107 19.99 -17.83 12.28
CA LYS A 107 21.34 -17.54 12.79
C LYS A 107 21.66 -16.05 12.80
N TRP A 108 20.87 -15.25 12.12
CA TRP A 108 21.12 -13.83 11.95
C TRP A 108 20.18 -13.02 12.85
N GLN A 109 20.64 -12.75 14.06
CA GLN A 109 19.91 -11.92 15.03
C GLN A 109 20.54 -10.52 15.05
N SER A 110 19.96 -9.60 14.34
CA SER A 110 20.28 -8.17 14.45
C SER A 110 19.01 -7.36 14.30
N ASP A 111 18.87 -6.38 15.15
CA ASP A 111 17.86 -5.35 14.99
C ASP A 111 18.24 -4.49 13.78
N LEU A 112 17.30 -4.25 12.90
CA LEU A 112 17.50 -3.40 11.74
C LEU A 112 16.85 -2.05 12.01
N LEU A 113 17.60 -1.01 11.65
CA LEU A 113 17.11 0.36 11.64
C LEU A 113 17.05 0.86 10.21
N LEU A 114 15.98 1.52 9.86
CA LEU A 114 15.86 2.24 8.61
C LEU A 114 15.90 3.75 8.90
N THR A 115 16.81 4.44 8.23
CA THR A 115 16.93 5.90 8.36
C THR A 115 16.57 6.56 7.03
N SER A 116 15.75 7.60 7.09
CA SER A 116 15.42 8.44 5.95
C SER A 116 15.50 9.91 6.36
N GLY A 117 16.54 10.59 5.91
CA GLY A 117 16.86 11.94 6.40
C GLY A 117 17.09 11.93 7.93
N ASN A 118 16.29 12.68 8.66
CA ASN A 118 16.37 12.78 10.12
C ASN A 118 15.43 11.81 10.86
N ILE A 119 14.72 10.95 10.13
CA ILE A 119 13.77 10.00 10.71
C ILE A 119 14.42 8.64 10.82
N SER A 120 14.42 8.07 12.02
CA SER A 120 14.86 6.70 12.29
C SER A 120 13.63 5.85 12.64
N MET A 121 13.58 4.65 12.06
CA MET A 121 12.49 3.70 12.25
C MET A 121 13.07 2.34 12.60
N SER A 122 12.48 1.66 13.56
CA SER A 122 12.80 0.26 13.82
C SER A 122 12.09 -0.65 12.84
N VAL A 123 12.76 -1.72 12.44
CA VAL A 123 12.24 -2.71 11.49
C VAL A 123 11.87 -3.98 12.23
N GLU A 124 10.59 -4.30 12.23
CA GLU A 124 10.05 -5.54 12.80
C GLU A 124 9.63 -6.51 11.69
N PHE A 125 9.81 -7.80 11.93
CA PHE A 125 9.45 -8.85 10.97
C PHE A 125 8.32 -9.71 11.52
N ASP A 126 7.09 -9.44 11.07
CA ASP A 126 5.95 -10.32 11.32
C ASP A 126 5.99 -11.53 10.38
N CYS A 127 6.75 -12.55 10.79
CA CYS A 127 6.90 -13.77 10.00
C CYS A 127 5.63 -14.60 9.92
N ARG A 128 4.66 -14.40 10.83
CA ARG A 128 3.37 -15.11 10.81
C ARG A 128 2.55 -14.67 9.60
N ASN A 129 2.46 -13.38 9.39
CA ASN A 129 1.72 -12.77 8.28
C ASN A 129 2.58 -12.51 7.04
N CYS A 130 3.90 -12.82 7.11
CA CYS A 130 4.88 -12.56 6.06
C CYS A 130 4.91 -11.07 5.68
N GLN A 131 5.04 -10.22 6.71
CA GLN A 131 5.07 -8.75 6.59
C GLN A 131 6.29 -8.19 7.30
N MET A 132 6.72 -7.01 6.86
CA MET A 132 7.72 -6.18 7.52
C MET A 132 7.03 -4.89 7.97
N LEU A 133 7.25 -4.51 9.22
CA LEU A 133 6.67 -3.34 9.84
C LEU A 133 7.77 -2.33 10.11
N LEU A 134 7.53 -1.07 9.79
CA LEU A 134 8.36 0.06 10.20
C LEU A 134 7.66 0.78 11.34
N ARG A 135 8.35 0.92 12.47
CA ARG A 135 7.80 1.58 13.65
C ARG A 135 8.53 2.87 13.96
N HIS A 136 7.78 3.82 14.46
CA HIS A 136 8.31 5.07 15.01
C HIS A 136 9.20 4.81 16.24
N MET A 137 10.35 5.48 16.30
CA MET A 137 11.30 5.39 17.42
C MET A 137 11.17 6.58 18.37
#